data_59b3ca3c704723f09316fff6f0ecf8cd
#
_entry.id   59b3ca3c704723f09316fff6f0ecf8cd
#
_cell.length_a   1.000
_cell.length_b   1.000
_cell.length_c   1.000
_cell.angle_alpha   90.00
_cell.angle_beta   90.00
_cell.angle_gamma   90.00
#
_symmetry.space_group_name_H-M   'P 1'
#
loop_
_entity.id
_entity.type
_entity.pdbx_description
1 polymer ?
#
loop_
_entity_poly.entity_id
_entity_poly.type
_entity_poly.pdbx_seq_one_letter_code
_entity_poly.pdbx_strand_id
1 'polypeptide(L)'
;MQDLFAEFGHPTYTPFPVIVARLLLAAVFGAAIGFEREWRARPAGLRTHVLICVAAATFAILTVEIVHAPIFAVDVVKDSVKVDPIRVVEAVTAGIAFLAAGTILFSRGEVHGLTTGAGMWLAGAIGVACGLGFWQVATFATVLVLIVLGVLYAMEVKLDLSKDKRDDKPADSKESKKPAKGDA
;
A
#
# COMPACT_ATOMS: atom_id res chain seq x y z
N MET A 1 14.88 9.43 -39.95
CA MET A 1 13.63 10.10 -39.51
C MET A 1 12.41 9.18 -39.65
N GLN A 2 12.29 8.44 -40.74
CA GLN A 2 11.17 7.50 -40.92
C GLN A 2 11.19 6.37 -39.89
N ASP A 3 12.35 5.85 -39.53
CA ASP A 3 12.50 4.81 -38.52
C ASP A 3 12.11 5.31 -37.10
N LEU A 4 12.34 6.59 -36.82
CA LEU A 4 11.95 7.21 -35.56
C LEU A 4 10.42 7.34 -35.45
N PHE A 5 9.75 7.71 -36.54
CA PHE A 5 8.28 7.78 -36.56
C PHE A 5 7.65 6.38 -36.52
N ALA A 6 8.29 5.37 -37.11
CA ALA A 6 7.84 3.98 -37.01
C ALA A 6 7.95 3.45 -35.57
N GLU A 7 9.03 3.82 -34.85
CA GLU A 7 9.22 3.43 -33.46
C GLU A 7 8.16 4.04 -32.52
N PHE A 8 7.85 5.34 -32.70
CA PHE A 8 6.77 5.99 -31.92
C PHE A 8 5.37 5.51 -32.31
N GLY A 9 5.20 4.96 -33.49
CA GLY A 9 3.94 4.38 -33.99
C GLY A 9 3.76 2.89 -33.66
N HIS A 10 4.70 2.27 -32.92
CA HIS A 10 4.62 0.84 -32.60
C HIS A 10 3.36 0.55 -31.77
N PRO A 11 2.45 -0.30 -32.25
CA PRO A 11 1.21 -0.59 -31.54
C PRO A 11 1.53 -1.42 -30.28
N THR A 12 1.01 -0.97 -29.13
CA THR A 12 0.99 -1.77 -27.89
C THR A 12 -0.06 -2.88 -28.04
N TYR A 13 0.17 -4.04 -27.40
CA TYR A 13 -0.82 -5.12 -27.35
C TYR A 13 -2.11 -4.64 -26.64
N THR A 14 -1.96 -3.96 -25.51
CA THR A 14 -3.07 -3.31 -24.84
C THR A 14 -3.34 -1.95 -25.49
N PRO A 15 -4.59 -1.63 -25.88
CA PRO A 15 -4.90 -0.31 -26.45
C PRO A 15 -4.45 0.83 -25.53
N PHE A 16 -3.78 1.83 -26.10
CA PHE A 16 -3.20 2.94 -25.32
C PHE A 16 -4.20 3.64 -24.38
N PRO A 17 -5.48 3.90 -24.76
CA PRO A 17 -6.46 4.47 -23.82
C PRO A 17 -6.71 3.58 -22.59
N VAL A 18 -6.61 2.26 -22.74
CA VAL A 18 -6.77 1.30 -21.64
C VAL A 18 -5.57 1.37 -20.69
N ILE A 19 -4.35 1.50 -21.23
CA ILE A 19 -3.13 1.70 -20.44
C ILE A 19 -3.28 2.96 -19.59
N VAL A 20 -3.66 4.08 -20.21
CA VAL A 20 -3.87 5.36 -19.51
C VAL A 20 -4.93 5.21 -18.42
N ALA A 21 -6.06 4.56 -18.71
CA ALA A 21 -7.13 4.34 -17.73
C ALA A 21 -6.65 3.50 -16.53
N ARG A 22 -5.86 2.44 -16.75
CA ARG A 22 -5.29 1.59 -15.69
C ARG A 22 -4.32 2.37 -14.80
N LEU A 23 -3.45 3.19 -15.40
CA LEU A 23 -2.50 4.02 -14.65
C LEU A 23 -3.20 5.12 -13.84
N LEU A 24 -4.21 5.77 -14.41
CA LEU A 24 -5.02 6.76 -13.71
C LEU A 24 -5.79 6.10 -12.54
N LEU A 25 -6.36 4.93 -12.75
CA LEU A 25 -7.05 4.19 -11.69
C LEU A 25 -6.09 3.81 -10.55
N ALA A 26 -4.88 3.35 -10.87
CA ALA A 26 -3.84 3.07 -9.89
C ALA A 26 -3.46 4.34 -9.11
N ALA A 27 -3.32 5.48 -9.78
CA ALA A 27 -3.05 6.77 -9.14
C ALA A 27 -4.18 7.18 -8.19
N VAL A 28 -5.44 7.02 -8.59
CA VAL A 28 -6.63 7.35 -7.77
C VAL A 28 -6.67 6.48 -6.52
N PHE A 29 -6.47 5.16 -6.64
CA PHE A 29 -6.47 4.27 -5.49
C PHE A 29 -5.28 4.53 -4.55
N GLY A 30 -4.09 4.75 -5.11
CA GLY A 30 -2.93 5.18 -4.33
C GLY A 30 -3.17 6.50 -3.61
N ALA A 31 -3.84 7.45 -4.27
CA ALA A 31 -4.20 8.74 -3.68
C ALA A 31 -5.22 8.57 -2.55
N ALA A 32 -6.24 7.71 -2.70
CA ALA A 32 -7.24 7.48 -1.67
C ALA A 32 -6.61 6.95 -0.37
N ILE A 33 -5.71 5.97 -0.48
CA ILE A 33 -5.00 5.40 0.68
C ILE A 33 -4.01 6.43 1.23
N GLY A 34 -3.22 7.06 0.35
CA GLY A 34 -2.18 8.00 0.76
C GLY A 34 -2.74 9.27 1.41
N PHE A 35 -3.91 9.73 0.97
CA PHE A 35 -4.60 10.87 1.56
C PHE A 35 -5.03 10.59 3.01
N GLU A 36 -5.61 9.43 3.26
CA GLU A 36 -5.95 8.98 4.61
C GLU A 36 -4.71 8.95 5.52
N ARG A 37 -3.59 8.45 5.01
CA ARG A 37 -2.32 8.37 5.75
C ARG A 37 -1.71 9.75 6.03
N GLU A 38 -1.74 10.63 5.05
CA GLU A 38 -1.24 12.00 5.19
C GLU A 38 -2.09 12.83 6.16
N TRP A 39 -3.42 12.69 6.09
CA TRP A 39 -4.34 13.32 7.03
C TRP A 39 -4.04 12.95 8.49
N ARG A 40 -3.53 11.72 8.71
CA ARG A 40 -3.16 11.24 10.05
C ARG A 40 -1.68 11.42 10.39
N ALA A 41 -0.96 12.27 9.65
CA ALA A 41 0.45 12.57 9.85
C ALA A 41 1.34 11.31 9.95
N ARG A 42 1.04 10.27 9.15
CA ARG A 42 1.85 9.05 9.08
C ARG A 42 3.04 9.24 8.13
N PRO A 43 4.20 8.57 8.34
CA PRO A 43 5.45 8.82 7.58
C PRO A 43 5.33 8.66 6.06
N ALA A 44 4.58 7.66 5.56
CA ALA A 44 4.29 7.50 4.14
C ALA A 44 2.89 8.03 3.84
N GLY A 45 2.82 9.17 3.14
CA GLY A 45 1.59 9.88 2.78
C GLY A 45 1.19 9.71 1.31
N LEU A 46 0.51 10.73 0.78
CA LEU A 46 -0.09 10.77 -0.55
C LEU A 46 0.91 10.45 -1.67
N ARG A 47 2.03 11.15 -1.71
CA ARG A 47 3.03 10.99 -2.78
C ARG A 47 3.57 9.57 -2.84
N THR A 48 3.90 9.00 -1.69
CA THR A 48 4.48 7.66 -1.61
C THR A 48 3.52 6.60 -2.13
N HIS A 49 2.26 6.62 -1.69
CA HIS A 49 1.27 5.63 -2.11
C HIS A 49 0.89 5.75 -3.59
N VAL A 50 0.75 6.98 -4.11
CA VAL A 50 0.51 7.20 -5.55
C VAL A 50 1.65 6.64 -6.39
N LEU A 51 2.90 6.96 -6.04
CA LEU A 51 4.07 6.49 -6.79
C LEU A 51 4.20 4.97 -6.75
N ILE A 52 3.98 4.33 -5.61
CA ILE A 52 4.02 2.86 -5.48
C ILE A 52 2.93 2.21 -6.35
N CYS A 53 1.68 2.69 -6.29
CA CYS A 53 0.59 2.15 -7.10
C CYS A 53 0.87 2.29 -8.60
N VAL A 54 1.31 3.48 -9.04
CA VAL A 54 1.60 3.73 -10.46
C VAL A 54 2.79 2.90 -10.94
N ALA A 55 3.87 2.82 -10.16
CA ALA A 55 5.02 2.00 -10.51
C ALA A 55 4.66 0.51 -10.62
N ALA A 56 3.93 -0.03 -9.65
CA ALA A 56 3.47 -1.41 -9.66
C ALA A 56 2.54 -1.70 -10.86
N ALA A 57 1.61 -0.78 -11.17
CA ALA A 57 0.75 -0.89 -12.34
C ALA A 57 1.56 -0.84 -13.65
N THR A 58 2.58 0.01 -13.73
CA THR A 58 3.45 0.11 -14.90
C THR A 58 4.20 -1.20 -15.14
N PHE A 59 4.80 -1.81 -14.11
CA PHE A 59 5.47 -3.10 -14.24
C PHE A 59 4.50 -4.21 -14.65
N ALA A 60 3.28 -4.21 -14.11
CA ALA A 60 2.25 -5.17 -14.50
C ALA A 60 1.82 -5.02 -15.98
N ILE A 61 1.65 -3.79 -16.45
CA ILE A 61 1.36 -3.50 -17.87
C ILE A 61 2.52 -3.95 -18.75
N LEU A 62 3.76 -3.57 -18.40
CA LEU A 62 4.96 -3.99 -19.15
C LEU A 62 5.06 -5.51 -19.26
N THR A 63 4.67 -6.24 -18.22
CA THR A 63 4.63 -7.71 -18.28
C THR A 63 3.66 -8.20 -19.35
N VAL A 64 2.45 -7.63 -19.41
CA VAL A 64 1.45 -7.99 -20.43
C VAL A 64 2.00 -7.69 -21.83
N GLU A 65 2.61 -6.53 -22.03
CA GLU A 65 3.21 -6.12 -23.31
C GLU A 65 4.37 -7.06 -23.72
N ILE A 66 5.26 -7.41 -22.77
CA ILE A 66 6.39 -8.31 -23.02
C ILE A 66 5.91 -9.71 -23.40
N VAL A 67 4.92 -10.27 -22.68
CA VAL A 67 4.38 -11.61 -22.97
C VAL A 67 3.80 -11.70 -24.38
N HIS A 68 3.24 -10.60 -24.88
CA HIS A 68 2.60 -10.53 -26.22
C HIS A 68 3.52 -9.91 -27.28
N ALA A 69 4.75 -9.54 -26.93
CA ALA A 69 5.66 -8.94 -27.89
C ALA A 69 6.04 -9.94 -29.01
N PRO A 70 6.02 -9.53 -30.30
CA PRO A 70 6.29 -10.41 -31.44
C PRO A 70 7.62 -11.14 -31.37
N ILE A 71 8.63 -10.54 -30.72
CA ILE A 71 9.96 -11.13 -30.56
C ILE A 71 9.93 -12.45 -29.77
N PHE A 72 8.98 -12.63 -28.84
CA PHE A 72 8.82 -13.85 -28.06
C PHE A 72 7.86 -14.86 -28.73
N ALA A 73 7.20 -14.47 -29.83
CA ALA A 73 6.34 -15.34 -30.59
C ALA A 73 7.10 -16.29 -31.55
N VAL A 74 8.40 -16.07 -31.75
CA VAL A 74 9.23 -16.89 -32.63
C VAL A 74 9.51 -18.22 -31.96
N ASP A 75 9.29 -19.34 -32.65
CA ASP A 75 9.35 -20.70 -32.09
C ASP A 75 10.71 -21.05 -31.45
N VAL A 76 11.82 -20.52 -31.97
CA VAL A 76 13.15 -20.69 -31.40
C VAL A 76 13.28 -20.06 -29.99
N VAL A 77 12.53 -19.00 -29.70
CA VAL A 77 12.57 -18.28 -28.42
C VAL A 77 11.57 -18.87 -27.45
N LYS A 78 10.44 -19.41 -27.92
CA LYS A 78 9.41 -20.05 -27.09
C LYS A 78 9.93 -21.22 -26.27
N ASP A 79 10.83 -22.03 -26.84
CA ASP A 79 11.41 -23.18 -26.15
C ASP A 79 12.53 -22.80 -25.16
N SER A 80 13.14 -21.61 -25.34
CA SER A 80 14.28 -21.16 -24.56
C SER A 80 13.92 -20.17 -23.44
N VAL A 81 12.86 -19.39 -23.58
CA VAL A 81 12.46 -18.33 -22.66
C VAL A 81 11.03 -18.55 -22.18
N LYS A 82 10.89 -19.06 -20.96
CA LYS A 82 9.58 -19.08 -20.26
C LYS A 82 9.27 -17.69 -19.71
N VAL A 83 8.41 -16.96 -20.39
CA VAL A 83 7.90 -15.68 -19.86
C VAL A 83 6.82 -15.99 -18.84
N ASP A 84 7.16 -15.83 -17.57
CA ASP A 84 6.28 -16.11 -16.43
C ASP A 84 5.79 -14.79 -15.82
N PRO A 85 4.53 -14.41 -16.01
CA PRO A 85 3.98 -13.17 -15.45
C PRO A 85 4.02 -13.11 -13.92
N ILE A 86 4.04 -14.27 -13.25
CA ILE A 86 4.08 -14.36 -11.79
C ILE A 86 5.40 -13.81 -11.24
N ARG A 87 6.50 -13.98 -11.97
CA ARG A 87 7.81 -13.44 -11.57
C ARG A 87 7.83 -11.92 -11.42
N VAL A 88 7.02 -11.20 -12.20
CA VAL A 88 6.93 -9.74 -12.04
C VAL A 88 6.18 -9.38 -10.77
N VAL A 89 5.12 -10.12 -10.44
CA VAL A 89 4.42 -9.95 -9.16
C VAL A 89 5.38 -10.18 -8.00
N GLU A 90 6.19 -11.24 -8.05
CA GLU A 90 7.23 -11.53 -7.06
C GLU A 90 8.26 -10.41 -6.94
N ALA A 91 8.79 -9.94 -8.08
CA ALA A 91 9.80 -8.88 -8.10
C ALA A 91 9.27 -7.55 -7.56
N VAL A 92 8.05 -7.15 -7.97
CA VAL A 92 7.38 -5.94 -7.48
C VAL A 92 7.12 -6.06 -5.97
N THR A 93 6.61 -7.21 -5.53
CA THR A 93 6.34 -7.48 -4.11
C THR A 93 7.61 -7.40 -3.27
N ALA A 94 8.71 -8.01 -3.73
CA ALA A 94 10.00 -7.98 -3.05
C ALA A 94 10.58 -6.56 -3.00
N GLY A 95 10.50 -5.79 -4.09
CA GLY A 95 10.96 -4.40 -4.15
C GLY A 95 10.21 -3.49 -3.18
N ILE A 96 8.89 -3.64 -3.10
CA ILE A 96 8.06 -2.88 -2.17
C ILE A 96 8.30 -3.32 -0.72
N ALA A 97 8.49 -4.62 -0.47
CA ALA A 97 8.84 -5.13 0.86
C ALA A 97 10.16 -4.53 1.35
N PHE A 98 11.14 -4.34 0.47
CA PHE A 98 12.40 -3.66 0.79
C PHE A 98 12.17 -2.19 1.19
N LEU A 99 11.37 -1.44 0.42
CA LEU A 99 11.01 -0.06 0.76
C LEU A 99 10.23 0.01 2.09
N ALA A 100 9.30 -0.91 2.29
CA ALA A 100 8.50 -1.01 3.51
C ALA A 100 9.38 -1.31 4.74
N ALA A 101 10.35 -2.22 4.61
CA ALA A 101 11.32 -2.50 5.66
C ALA A 101 12.13 -1.27 6.05
N GLY A 102 12.49 -0.41 5.09
CA GLY A 102 13.16 0.86 5.32
C GLY A 102 12.36 1.87 6.17
N THR A 103 11.04 1.70 6.28
CA THR A 103 10.19 2.54 7.14
C THR A 103 10.02 2.01 8.56
N ILE A 104 10.47 0.79 8.84
CA ILE A 104 10.36 0.15 10.14
C ILE A 104 11.59 0.51 10.96
N LEU A 105 11.38 1.21 12.07
CA LEU A 105 12.45 1.67 12.95
C LEU A 105 12.23 1.13 14.36
N PHE A 106 13.32 0.68 14.98
CA PHE A 106 13.34 0.34 16.40
C PHE A 106 13.90 1.53 17.17
N SER A 107 13.11 2.12 18.04
CA SER A 107 13.51 3.26 18.87
C SER A 107 12.89 3.19 20.25
N ARG A 108 13.70 3.44 21.27
CA ARG A 108 13.29 3.48 22.69
C ARG A 108 12.56 2.22 23.19
N GLY A 109 12.92 1.04 22.66
CA GLY A 109 12.29 -0.24 23.03
C GLY A 109 11.00 -0.56 22.27
N GLU A 110 10.58 0.28 21.33
CA GLU A 110 9.35 0.09 20.55
C GLU A 110 9.64 0.03 19.04
N VAL A 111 8.82 -0.71 18.32
CA VAL A 111 8.88 -0.82 16.84
C VAL A 111 7.87 0.14 16.23
N HIS A 112 8.35 1.07 15.43
CA HIS A 112 7.54 2.04 14.71
C HIS A 112 7.49 1.73 13.21
N GLY A 113 6.43 2.15 12.51
CA GLY A 113 6.33 2.07 11.05
C GLY A 113 5.71 0.78 10.50
N LEU A 114 5.33 -0.21 11.33
CA LEU A 114 4.74 -1.48 10.87
C LEU A 114 3.49 -1.26 9.99
N THR A 115 2.55 -0.44 10.45
CA THR A 115 1.32 -0.13 9.68
C THR A 115 1.64 0.64 8.39
N THR A 116 2.68 1.49 8.42
CA THR A 116 3.15 2.22 7.24
C THR A 116 3.70 1.25 6.20
N GLY A 117 4.58 0.34 6.60
CA GLY A 117 5.12 -0.70 5.72
C GLY A 117 4.05 -1.59 5.11
N ALA A 118 3.09 -2.05 5.93
CA ALA A 118 1.95 -2.85 5.47
C ALA A 118 1.08 -2.09 4.46
N GLY A 119 0.83 -0.79 4.69
CA GLY A 119 0.09 0.07 3.77
C GLY A 119 0.78 0.23 2.42
N MET A 120 2.10 0.45 2.40
CA MET A 120 2.90 0.54 1.19
C MET A 120 2.89 -0.79 0.40
N TRP A 121 3.02 -1.92 1.08
CA TRP A 121 2.98 -3.24 0.46
C TRP A 121 1.64 -3.51 -0.20
N LEU A 122 0.54 -3.16 0.46
CA LEU A 122 -0.80 -3.31 -0.07
C LEU A 122 -1.11 -2.34 -1.22
N ALA A 123 -0.58 -1.11 -1.17
CA ALA A 123 -0.66 -0.17 -2.29
C ALA A 123 -0.01 -0.75 -3.56
N GLY A 124 1.11 -1.48 -3.41
CA GLY A 124 1.74 -2.19 -4.51
C GLY A 124 0.86 -3.29 -5.09
N ALA A 125 0.23 -4.11 -4.25
CA ALA A 125 -0.69 -5.15 -4.70
C ALA A 125 -1.89 -4.58 -5.48
N ILE A 126 -2.45 -3.46 -5.01
CA ILE A 126 -3.52 -2.73 -5.70
C ILE A 126 -3.04 -2.20 -7.05
N GLY A 127 -1.82 -1.64 -7.11
CA GLY A 127 -1.20 -1.20 -8.36
C GLY A 127 -1.05 -2.32 -9.38
N VAL A 128 -0.52 -3.48 -8.97
CA VAL A 128 -0.42 -4.68 -9.82
C VAL A 128 -1.79 -5.09 -10.35
N ALA A 129 -2.81 -5.14 -9.48
CA ALA A 129 -4.17 -5.50 -9.88
C ALA A 129 -4.75 -4.52 -10.92
N CYS A 130 -4.51 -3.22 -10.77
CA CYS A 130 -4.90 -2.20 -11.76
C CYS A 130 -4.18 -2.43 -13.09
N GLY A 131 -2.86 -2.64 -13.07
CA GLY A 131 -2.06 -2.84 -14.28
C GLY A 131 -2.44 -4.10 -15.05
N LEU A 132 -2.79 -5.18 -14.36
CA LEU A 132 -3.31 -6.42 -14.97
C LEU A 132 -4.77 -6.30 -15.44
N GLY A 133 -5.48 -5.24 -15.06
CA GLY A 133 -6.88 -5.02 -15.44
C GLY A 133 -7.89 -5.63 -14.48
N PHE A 134 -7.47 -6.13 -13.31
CA PHE A 134 -8.35 -6.64 -12.24
C PHE A 134 -8.92 -5.51 -11.38
N TRP A 135 -9.59 -4.55 -12.02
CA TRP A 135 -10.11 -3.35 -11.37
C TRP A 135 -11.09 -3.65 -10.24
N GLN A 136 -11.86 -4.75 -10.33
CA GLN A 136 -12.78 -5.16 -9.25
C GLN A 136 -12.00 -5.54 -7.98
N VAL A 137 -10.92 -6.31 -8.14
CA VAL A 137 -10.04 -6.70 -7.01
C VAL A 137 -9.39 -5.46 -6.40
N ALA A 138 -8.85 -4.57 -7.24
CA ALA A 138 -8.22 -3.33 -6.81
C ALA A 138 -9.21 -2.43 -6.05
N THR A 139 -10.43 -2.27 -6.56
CA THR A 139 -11.49 -1.47 -5.91
C THR A 139 -11.87 -2.04 -4.56
N PHE A 140 -12.16 -3.36 -4.51
CA PHE A 140 -12.55 -4.01 -3.25
C PHE A 140 -11.43 -3.93 -2.21
N ALA A 141 -10.19 -4.20 -2.62
CA ALA A 141 -9.03 -4.10 -1.73
C ALA A 141 -8.86 -2.67 -1.20
N THR A 142 -8.99 -1.64 -2.04
CA THR A 142 -8.89 -0.24 -1.63
C THR A 142 -9.95 0.13 -0.61
N VAL A 143 -11.22 -0.23 -0.88
CA VAL A 143 -12.33 0.04 0.05
C VAL A 143 -12.11 -0.67 1.39
N LEU A 144 -11.71 -1.95 1.35
CA LEU A 144 -11.45 -2.74 2.56
C LEU A 144 -10.34 -2.10 3.41
N VAL A 145 -9.25 -1.67 2.77
CA VAL A 145 -8.13 -1.00 3.46
C VAL A 145 -8.58 0.28 4.13
N LEU A 146 -9.34 1.13 3.43
CA LEU A 146 -9.84 2.38 3.99
C LEU A 146 -10.76 2.13 5.19
N ILE A 147 -11.60 1.10 5.13
CA ILE A 147 -12.44 0.68 6.26
C ILE A 147 -11.57 0.23 7.43
N VAL A 148 -10.60 -0.65 7.21
CA VAL A 148 -9.71 -1.17 8.26
C VAL A 148 -8.94 -0.03 8.92
N LEU A 149 -8.32 0.85 8.13
CA LEU A 149 -7.58 2.00 8.65
C LEU A 149 -8.50 2.96 9.44
N GLY A 150 -9.73 3.17 8.96
CA GLY A 150 -10.74 3.99 9.63
C GLY A 150 -11.18 3.40 10.97
N VAL A 151 -11.50 2.11 10.99
CA VAL A 151 -11.94 1.39 12.21
C VAL A 151 -10.82 1.35 13.25
N LEU A 152 -9.60 1.00 12.84
CA LEU A 152 -8.47 0.94 13.76
C LEU A 152 -8.20 2.30 14.41
N TYR A 153 -8.26 3.37 13.65
CA TYR A 153 -8.12 4.71 14.20
C TYR A 153 -9.22 5.07 15.20
N ALA A 154 -10.48 4.76 14.88
CA ALA A 154 -11.59 5.02 15.80
C ALA A 154 -11.42 4.24 17.12
N MET A 155 -10.82 3.04 17.06
CA MET A 155 -10.48 2.25 18.25
C MET A 155 -9.33 2.88 19.04
N GLU A 156 -8.25 3.32 18.38
CA GLU A 156 -7.12 4.00 19.01
C GLU A 156 -7.59 5.23 19.80
N VAL A 157 -8.38 6.09 19.16
CA VAL A 157 -8.93 7.32 19.80
C VAL A 157 -9.81 6.98 21.01
N LYS A 158 -10.66 5.95 20.93
CA LYS A 158 -11.48 5.54 22.08
C LYS A 158 -10.67 5.00 23.24
N LEU A 159 -9.60 4.26 22.96
CA LEU A 159 -8.74 3.69 23.99
C LEU A 159 -7.91 4.78 24.70
N ASP A 160 -7.44 5.77 23.97
CA ASP A 160 -6.66 6.89 24.51
C ASP A 160 -7.54 7.78 25.42
N LEU A 161 -8.76 8.11 24.98
CA LEU A 161 -9.75 8.81 25.79
C LEU A 161 -10.14 8.03 27.06
N SER A 162 -10.04 6.70 27.02
CA SER A 162 -10.34 5.85 28.18
C SER A 162 -9.21 5.82 29.19
N LYS A 163 -7.95 6.01 28.75
CA LYS A 163 -6.78 6.14 29.64
C LYS A 163 -6.78 7.47 30.37
N ASP A 164 -6.99 8.56 29.64
CA ASP A 164 -7.03 9.92 30.20
C ASP A 164 -8.10 10.05 31.32
N LYS A 165 -9.27 9.46 31.13
CA LYS A 165 -10.32 9.41 32.15
C LYS A 165 -9.99 8.56 33.38
N ARG A 166 -9.04 7.64 33.31
CA ARG A 166 -8.61 6.83 34.46
C ARG A 166 -7.58 7.57 35.34
N ASP A 167 -6.74 8.36 34.69
CA ASP A 167 -5.69 9.12 35.40
C ASP A 167 -6.25 10.36 36.08
N ASP A 168 -7.41 10.86 35.61
CA ASP A 168 -8.12 12.04 36.18
C ASP A 168 -9.05 11.69 37.36
N LYS A 169 -9.07 10.44 37.86
CA LYS A 169 -9.82 10.08 39.07
C LYS A 169 -9.01 10.50 40.29
N PRO A 170 -9.47 11.50 41.08
CA PRO A 170 -8.73 11.94 42.25
C PRO A 170 -8.54 10.79 43.25
N ALA A 171 -7.31 10.71 43.81
CA ALA A 171 -6.86 9.72 44.76
C ALA A 171 -7.60 9.78 46.15
N ASP A 172 -8.74 10.42 46.20
CA ASP A 172 -9.41 10.87 47.41
C ASP A 172 -10.34 9.82 48.08
N SER A 173 -10.26 8.54 47.69
CA SER A 173 -11.13 7.52 48.29
C SER A 173 -10.42 6.48 49.17
N LYS A 174 -9.12 6.65 49.43
CA LYS A 174 -8.37 5.67 50.29
C LYS A 174 -7.98 6.15 51.67
N GLU A 175 -8.23 7.39 52.04
CA GLU A 175 -7.78 7.93 53.33
C GLU A 175 -8.84 7.94 54.48
N SER A 176 -10.06 7.43 54.18
CA SER A 176 -11.16 7.47 55.18
C SER A 176 -11.35 6.18 56.02
N LYS A 177 -10.38 5.25 56.03
CA LYS A 177 -10.47 4.05 56.91
C LYS A 177 -9.19 3.80 57.70
N LYS A 178 -8.78 4.76 58.54
CA LYS A 178 -7.89 4.48 59.68
C LYS A 178 -8.76 4.40 60.92
N PRO A 179 -8.87 3.25 61.61
CA PRO A 179 -9.58 3.17 62.86
C PRO A 179 -8.76 3.91 63.94
N ALA A 180 -9.42 4.78 64.69
CA ALA A 180 -8.88 5.43 65.85
C ALA A 180 -8.40 4.38 66.86
N LYS A 181 -7.11 4.38 67.17
CA LYS A 181 -6.50 3.61 68.27
C LYS A 181 -6.83 4.34 69.54
N GLY A 182 -7.72 3.77 70.36
CA GLY A 182 -8.04 4.28 71.68
C GLY A 182 -6.87 4.13 72.62
N ASP A 183 -6.60 5.22 73.33
CA ASP A 183 -5.74 5.24 74.51
C ASP A 183 -6.47 4.58 75.70
N ALA A 184 -5.78 3.64 76.34
CA ALA A 184 -5.94 3.28 77.74
C ALA A 184 -4.62 2.67 78.27
#